data_bef93504574c11259caff4c4b2e61bf9
#
_entry.id   bef93504574c11259caff4c4b2e61bf9
#
_cell.length_a   1.000
_cell.length_b   1.000
_cell.length_c   1.000
_cell.angle_alpha   90.00
_cell.angle_beta   90.00
_cell.angle_gamma   90.00
#
_symmetry.space_group_name_H-M   'P 1'
#
loop_
_entity.id
_entity.type
_entity.pdbx_description
1 polymer ?
#
loop_
_entity_poly.entity_id
_entity_poly.type
_entity_poly.pdbx_seq_one_letter_code
_entity_poly.pdbx_strand_id
1 'polypeptide(L)'
;MGSYEPDRRATRRFRRPPAGPPPSARPPQADEPLRFDEYGRPVRDPRFDRPPPAGNDWYGAPPVDDRYGRPPSPQPPQPPLPPAPEPGRRGGRSGRPRRRKLLRRVAKVLAVLAVVQALVVLSLRWVDPPTTAFMSANPDGAIQQSVPVEHVSRTFLAAVIAHEDSALPTRAGAFEWGDLWERAQAHMAGEEDTSGSTIPQQVTKNLFLNQELSAVRKGVEALLSVEVAALIDDRRMLELYVNYAQFGPTIYGVCAASWYWFDVSPADLTQAQAVRIVGLLPSPGHVQRAPGGGMDFEVDDGLGWLSRSHVLNAEARVPAHLERLGTQPVEDVGIEGDASDEEPSGDDCSSPPDEVTELIDAEGTA
;
A
#
# COMPACT_ATOMS: atom_id res chain seq x y z
N MET A 1 34.10 -44.87 -60.23
CA MET A 1 33.86 -46.30 -60.41
C MET A 1 33.50 -46.87 -59.05
N GLY A 2 32.33 -47.45 -58.87
CA GLY A 2 31.86 -48.03 -57.62
C GLY A 2 30.36 -47.82 -57.48
N SER A 3 29.62 -48.66 -58.20
CA SER A 3 28.19 -48.77 -58.26
C SER A 3 27.58 -49.24 -56.92
N TYR A 4 26.50 -48.63 -56.55
CA TYR A 4 25.67 -49.02 -55.42
C TYR A 4 24.33 -49.57 -55.91
N GLU A 5 23.99 -50.77 -55.53
CA GLU A 5 22.73 -51.44 -55.84
C GLU A 5 21.94 -51.71 -54.54
N PRO A 6 20.59 -51.60 -54.56
CA PRO A 6 19.78 -51.60 -53.34
C PRO A 6 19.25 -52.99 -53.01
N ASP A 7 19.12 -53.33 -51.75
CA ASP A 7 18.48 -54.58 -51.29
C ASP A 7 17.11 -54.32 -50.63
N ARG A 8 16.30 -55.35 -50.73
CA ARG A 8 14.84 -55.35 -50.64
C ARG A 8 14.32 -55.73 -49.26
N ARG A 9 13.25 -55.09 -48.87
CA ARG A 9 12.06 -55.58 -48.13
C ARG A 9 12.23 -56.43 -46.89
N ALA A 10 11.76 -55.84 -45.77
CA ALA A 10 11.09 -56.62 -44.71
C ALA A 10 9.94 -55.79 -44.11
N THR A 11 8.71 -56.16 -44.42
CA THR A 11 7.47 -55.67 -43.84
C THR A 11 7.34 -56.17 -42.39
N ARG A 12 7.53 -55.29 -41.38
CA ARG A 12 7.14 -55.58 -40.00
C ARG A 12 5.82 -54.84 -39.70
N ARG A 13 4.77 -55.63 -39.40
CA ARG A 13 3.48 -55.16 -38.86
C ARG A 13 3.75 -54.51 -37.50
N PHE A 14 3.49 -53.21 -37.41
CA PHE A 14 3.45 -52.51 -36.12
C PHE A 14 2.15 -52.86 -35.39
N ARG A 15 2.28 -53.56 -34.25
CA ARG A 15 1.20 -53.64 -33.23
C ARG A 15 1.19 -52.30 -32.51
N ARG A 16 0.01 -51.65 -32.45
CA ARG A 16 -0.23 -50.47 -31.59
C ARG A 16 -0.09 -50.91 -30.14
N PRO A 17 0.70 -50.15 -29.31
CA PRO A 17 0.67 -50.32 -27.86
C PRO A 17 -0.64 -49.79 -27.27
N PRO A 18 -1.09 -50.25 -26.08
CA PRO A 18 -2.31 -49.81 -25.45
C PRO A 18 -2.21 -48.34 -25.05
N ALA A 19 -3.33 -47.61 -25.10
CA ALA A 19 -3.44 -46.23 -24.73
C ALA A 19 -3.04 -46.05 -23.24
N GLY A 20 -2.04 -45.21 -23.01
CA GLY A 20 -1.62 -44.79 -21.67
C GLY A 20 -2.66 -43.84 -21.05
N PRO A 21 -2.63 -43.64 -19.71
CA PRO A 21 -3.53 -42.75 -19.01
C PRO A 21 -3.43 -41.30 -19.53
N PRO A 22 -4.51 -40.50 -19.40
CA PRO A 22 -4.50 -39.12 -19.90
C PRO A 22 -3.41 -38.31 -19.20
N PRO A 23 -2.75 -37.35 -19.88
CA PRO A 23 -1.71 -36.54 -19.29
C PRO A 23 -2.29 -35.74 -18.12
N SER A 24 -1.74 -35.95 -16.93
CA SER A 24 -1.92 -35.06 -15.79
C SER A 24 -1.50 -33.65 -16.21
N ALA A 25 -2.34 -32.66 -15.93
CA ALA A 25 -2.05 -31.27 -16.18
C ALA A 25 -0.70 -30.91 -15.53
N ARG A 26 0.27 -30.52 -16.34
CA ARG A 26 1.52 -29.95 -15.82
C ARG A 26 1.21 -28.63 -15.12
N PRO A 27 1.85 -28.34 -14.00
CA PRO A 27 1.84 -26.99 -13.47
C PRO A 27 2.47 -26.03 -14.49
N PRO A 28 2.03 -24.76 -14.53
CA PRO A 28 2.53 -23.77 -15.48
C PRO A 28 4.04 -23.64 -15.32
N GLN A 29 4.76 -23.70 -16.44
CA GLN A 29 6.20 -23.45 -16.46
C GLN A 29 6.44 -21.97 -16.19
N ALA A 30 7.44 -21.68 -15.36
CA ALA A 30 7.81 -20.35 -14.86
C ALA A 30 8.44 -19.40 -15.90
N ASP A 31 8.39 -19.69 -17.19
CA ASP A 31 9.16 -18.99 -18.23
C ASP A 31 8.32 -18.24 -19.29
N GLU A 32 7.02 -18.03 -19.09
CA GLU A 32 6.31 -17.10 -19.98
C GLU A 32 6.42 -15.67 -19.45
N PRO A 33 6.96 -14.73 -20.26
CA PRO A 33 7.05 -13.33 -19.86
C PRO A 33 5.63 -12.77 -19.62
N LEU A 34 5.43 -12.15 -18.46
CA LEU A 34 4.18 -11.45 -18.14
C LEU A 34 3.90 -10.42 -19.24
N ARG A 35 2.73 -10.51 -19.86
CA ARG A 35 2.27 -9.49 -20.81
C ARG A 35 1.57 -8.38 -20.04
N PHE A 36 1.93 -7.15 -20.34
CA PHE A 36 1.33 -5.95 -19.76
C PHE A 36 0.49 -5.22 -20.81
N ASP A 37 -0.61 -4.60 -20.40
CA ASP A 37 -1.40 -3.72 -21.25
C ASP A 37 -0.69 -2.37 -21.48
N GLU A 38 -1.28 -1.49 -22.28
CA GLU A 38 -0.74 -0.17 -22.60
C GLU A 38 -0.60 0.76 -21.37
N TYR A 39 -1.16 0.36 -20.23
CA TYR A 39 -1.06 1.07 -18.95
C TYR A 39 -0.11 0.39 -17.96
N GLY A 40 0.67 -0.62 -18.41
CA GLY A 40 1.64 -1.33 -17.59
C GLY A 40 1.03 -2.33 -16.60
N ARG A 41 -0.20 -2.81 -16.81
CA ARG A 41 -0.88 -3.78 -15.96
C ARG A 41 -0.70 -5.19 -16.49
N PRO A 42 -0.50 -6.20 -15.63
CA PRO A 42 -0.41 -7.59 -16.07
C PRO A 42 -1.74 -8.04 -16.68
N VAL A 43 -1.69 -8.52 -17.93
CA VAL A 43 -2.87 -9.07 -18.64
C VAL A 43 -3.14 -10.46 -18.09
N ARG A 44 -4.28 -10.66 -17.41
CA ARG A 44 -4.75 -11.98 -16.95
C ARG A 44 -5.15 -12.85 -18.15
N ASP A 45 -4.79 -14.12 -18.11
CA ASP A 45 -5.21 -15.11 -19.10
C ASP A 45 -6.69 -15.49 -18.86
N PRO A 46 -7.60 -15.29 -19.84
CA PRO A 46 -9.03 -15.60 -19.68
C PRO A 46 -9.33 -17.07 -19.38
N ARG A 47 -8.35 -17.95 -19.47
CA ARG A 47 -8.52 -19.39 -19.16
C ARG A 47 -8.70 -19.71 -17.68
N PHE A 48 -8.41 -18.74 -16.79
CA PHE A 48 -8.54 -18.88 -15.33
C PHE A 48 -9.82 -18.25 -14.74
N ASP A 49 -10.63 -17.58 -15.56
CA ASP A 49 -11.89 -16.93 -15.14
C ASP A 49 -13.11 -17.88 -15.21
N ARG A 50 -12.99 -19.12 -14.76
CA ARG A 50 -14.17 -19.95 -14.54
C ARG A 50 -14.63 -19.80 -13.09
N PRO A 51 -15.86 -19.30 -12.86
CA PRO A 51 -16.45 -19.37 -11.52
C PRO A 51 -16.59 -20.82 -11.10
N PRO A 52 -16.42 -21.14 -9.80
CA PRO A 52 -16.64 -22.48 -9.31
C PRO A 52 -18.07 -22.93 -9.62
N PRO A 53 -18.32 -24.22 -9.91
CA PRO A 53 -19.65 -24.71 -10.20
C PRO A 53 -20.55 -24.46 -9.00
N ALA A 54 -21.69 -23.84 -9.23
CA ALA A 54 -22.77 -23.72 -8.27
C ALA A 54 -23.27 -25.13 -7.94
N GLY A 55 -23.07 -25.55 -6.72
CA GLY A 55 -23.50 -26.85 -6.22
C GLY A 55 -23.47 -26.87 -4.72
N ASN A 56 -24.60 -26.71 -4.12
CA ASN A 56 -25.33 -27.66 -3.27
C ASN A 56 -26.28 -26.92 -2.34
N ASP A 57 -27.53 -27.03 -2.72
CA ASP A 57 -28.69 -26.81 -1.85
C ASP A 57 -28.60 -27.71 -0.61
N TRP A 58 -28.31 -27.14 0.53
CA TRP A 58 -28.46 -27.74 1.86
C TRP A 58 -29.45 -26.95 2.70
N TYR A 59 -30.69 -26.84 2.25
CA TYR A 59 -31.82 -26.59 3.14
C TYR A 59 -33.00 -27.35 2.59
N GLY A 60 -33.14 -28.60 3.04
CA GLY A 60 -34.35 -29.37 2.92
C GLY A 60 -35.46 -28.72 3.74
N ALA A 61 -36.53 -28.31 3.07
CA ALA A 61 -37.75 -27.92 3.71
C ALA A 61 -38.37 -29.16 4.48
N PRO A 62 -38.86 -28.97 5.70
CA PRO A 62 -39.53 -30.05 6.41
C PRO A 62 -40.85 -30.44 5.70
N PRO A 63 -41.23 -31.72 5.72
CA PRO A 63 -42.45 -32.20 5.07
C PRO A 63 -43.69 -31.59 5.73
N VAL A 64 -44.61 -31.14 4.90
CA VAL A 64 -45.97 -30.71 5.31
C VAL A 64 -46.77 -31.96 5.70
N ASP A 65 -47.16 -32.06 6.99
CA ASP A 65 -48.01 -33.14 7.50
C ASP A 65 -49.48 -32.69 7.38
N ASP A 66 -50.16 -33.17 6.35
CA ASP A 66 -51.59 -33.01 6.15
C ASP A 66 -52.39 -33.89 7.12
N ARG A 67 -52.63 -33.38 8.34
CA ARG A 67 -53.66 -33.94 9.20
C ARG A 67 -54.76 -32.94 9.45
N TYR A 68 -55.90 -33.22 8.83
CA TYR A 68 -57.16 -32.58 9.07
C TYR A 68 -57.46 -32.51 10.56
N GLY A 69 -57.46 -31.35 11.16
CA GLY A 69 -57.87 -31.08 12.52
C GLY A 69 -59.39 -31.16 12.65
N ARG A 70 -59.86 -31.96 13.59
CA ARG A 70 -61.26 -31.97 14.06
C ARG A 70 -61.64 -30.57 14.58
N PRO A 71 -62.87 -30.11 14.36
CA PRO A 71 -63.39 -28.91 14.99
C PRO A 71 -63.43 -29.05 16.53
N PRO A 72 -63.11 -28.01 17.28
CA PRO A 72 -63.10 -28.04 18.74
C PRO A 72 -64.49 -28.17 19.26
N SER A 73 -64.69 -29.06 20.27
CA SER A 73 -65.86 -29.17 21.03
C SER A 73 -66.20 -27.89 21.79
N PRO A 74 -67.50 -27.54 22.00
CA PRO A 74 -67.87 -26.33 22.73
C PRO A 74 -67.40 -26.43 24.20
N GLN A 75 -66.65 -25.42 24.62
CA GLN A 75 -66.22 -25.30 26.02
C GLN A 75 -67.38 -24.87 26.92
N PRO A 76 -67.42 -25.35 28.15
CA PRO A 76 -68.41 -24.88 29.13
C PRO A 76 -68.08 -23.40 29.51
N PRO A 77 -69.13 -22.64 29.94
CA PRO A 77 -68.95 -21.21 30.29
C PRO A 77 -67.99 -21.07 31.45
N GLN A 78 -66.95 -20.23 31.21
CA GLN A 78 -65.98 -19.94 32.25
C GLN A 78 -66.59 -19.02 33.31
N PRO A 79 -66.24 -19.20 34.59
CA PRO A 79 -66.66 -18.30 35.64
C PRO A 79 -66.09 -16.89 35.43
N PRO A 80 -66.77 -15.83 35.89
CA PRO A 80 -66.32 -14.46 35.70
C PRO A 80 -64.92 -14.27 36.32
N LEU A 81 -64.00 -13.69 35.49
CA LEU A 81 -62.64 -13.34 35.91
C LEU A 81 -62.71 -12.39 37.10
N PRO A 82 -61.86 -12.55 38.10
CA PRO A 82 -61.66 -11.50 39.14
C PRO A 82 -61.24 -10.17 38.51
N PRO A 83 -61.64 -9.03 39.13
CA PRO A 83 -61.26 -7.70 38.60
C PRO A 83 -59.75 -7.61 38.46
N ALA A 84 -59.33 -7.09 37.30
CA ALA A 84 -57.95 -6.88 37.00
C ALA A 84 -57.30 -6.02 38.10
N PRO A 85 -56.11 -6.38 38.60
CA PRO A 85 -55.39 -5.54 39.55
C PRO A 85 -55.12 -4.19 38.88
N GLU A 86 -55.45 -3.10 39.59
CA GLU A 86 -55.17 -1.76 39.14
C GLU A 86 -53.70 -1.65 38.68
N PRO A 87 -53.43 -0.94 37.55
CA PRO A 87 -52.07 -0.76 37.09
C PRO A 87 -51.28 0.03 38.13
N GLY A 88 -50.58 -0.71 38.99
CA GLY A 88 -49.65 -0.14 39.94
C GLY A 88 -48.74 0.82 39.15
N ARG A 89 -48.72 2.09 39.54
CA ARG A 89 -47.77 3.11 39.05
C ARG A 89 -46.35 2.55 39.17
N ARG A 90 -45.90 1.86 38.12
CA ARG A 90 -44.51 1.50 37.97
C ARG A 90 -43.72 2.82 37.89
N GLY A 91 -43.21 3.20 39.05
CA GLY A 91 -42.26 4.31 39.13
C GLY A 91 -41.15 4.08 38.12
N GLY A 92 -41.22 4.79 37.00
CA GLY A 92 -40.20 4.76 35.96
C GLY A 92 -38.88 5.15 36.60
N ARG A 93 -38.05 4.14 36.96
CA ARG A 93 -36.65 4.36 37.30
C ARG A 93 -36.02 4.97 36.09
N SER A 94 -35.96 6.31 36.09
CA SER A 94 -35.25 7.12 35.07
C SER A 94 -33.76 6.85 35.15
N GLY A 95 -33.31 5.75 34.53
CA GLY A 95 -31.86 5.47 34.34
C GLY A 95 -31.16 6.45 33.42
N ARG A 96 -31.90 7.48 32.92
CA ARG A 96 -31.44 8.50 31.97
C ARG A 96 -30.31 9.44 32.47
N PRO A 97 -30.25 9.90 33.75
CA PRO A 97 -29.24 10.91 34.10
C PRO A 97 -27.82 10.35 34.23
N ARG A 98 -27.64 9.10 34.65
CA ARG A 98 -26.29 8.49 34.76
C ARG A 98 -25.68 8.21 33.39
N ARG A 99 -26.45 7.73 32.42
CA ARG A 99 -25.99 7.48 31.04
C ARG A 99 -25.60 8.77 30.32
N ARG A 100 -26.36 9.86 30.50
CA ARG A 100 -26.01 11.20 29.96
C ARG A 100 -24.71 11.75 30.55
N LYS A 101 -24.47 11.58 31.87
CA LYS A 101 -23.21 11.98 32.52
C LYS A 101 -22.03 11.17 32.00
N LEU A 102 -22.19 9.86 31.81
CA LEU A 102 -21.15 9.00 31.22
C LEU A 102 -20.84 9.41 29.78
N LEU A 103 -21.87 9.59 28.94
CA LEU A 103 -21.68 10.04 27.55
C LEU A 103 -20.97 11.39 27.48
N ARG A 104 -21.29 12.36 28.36
CA ARG A 104 -20.59 13.64 28.41
C ARG A 104 -19.13 13.51 28.86
N ARG A 105 -18.82 12.56 29.75
CA ARG A 105 -17.42 12.28 30.16
C ARG A 105 -16.65 11.66 29.00
N VAL A 106 -17.22 10.67 28.33
CA VAL A 106 -16.62 10.06 27.15
C VAL A 106 -16.39 11.10 26.05
N ALA A 107 -17.40 11.92 25.74
CA ALA A 107 -17.27 12.99 24.76
C ALA A 107 -16.17 14.00 25.10
N LYS A 108 -16.00 14.36 26.40
CA LYS A 108 -14.90 15.22 26.84
C LYS A 108 -13.54 14.57 26.65
N VAL A 109 -13.41 13.28 27.02
CA VAL A 109 -12.16 12.54 26.82
C VAL A 109 -11.81 12.45 25.34
N LEU A 110 -12.77 12.11 24.49
CA LEU A 110 -12.56 12.07 23.04
C LEU A 110 -12.19 13.45 22.47
N ALA A 111 -12.83 14.53 22.94
CA ALA A 111 -12.46 15.87 22.53
C ALA A 111 -11.03 16.26 22.95
N VAL A 112 -10.62 15.90 24.17
CA VAL A 112 -9.24 16.12 24.61
C VAL A 112 -8.26 15.33 23.77
N LEU A 113 -8.53 14.05 23.51
CA LEU A 113 -7.68 13.21 22.64
C LEU A 113 -7.57 13.79 21.22
N ALA A 114 -8.68 14.27 20.65
CA ALA A 114 -8.66 14.92 19.34
C ALA A 114 -7.81 16.21 19.34
N VAL A 115 -7.90 17.03 20.40
CA VAL A 115 -7.06 18.23 20.53
C VAL A 115 -5.58 17.85 20.67
N VAL A 116 -5.25 16.84 21.48
CA VAL A 116 -3.87 16.36 21.61
C VAL A 116 -3.36 15.85 20.26
N GLN A 117 -4.16 15.07 19.54
CA GLN A 117 -3.83 14.57 18.20
C GLN A 117 -3.56 15.74 17.25
N ALA A 118 -4.44 16.73 17.19
CA ALA A 118 -4.26 17.92 16.35
C ALA A 118 -2.97 18.71 16.71
N LEU A 119 -2.63 18.82 17.99
CA LEU A 119 -1.39 19.46 18.43
C LEU A 119 -0.15 18.65 18.01
N VAL A 120 -0.21 17.32 18.06
CA VAL A 120 0.87 16.45 17.56
C VAL A 120 1.05 16.63 16.06
N VAL A 121 -0.02 16.59 15.27
CA VAL A 121 0.06 16.84 13.82
C VAL A 121 0.59 18.25 13.53
N LEU A 122 0.08 19.26 14.24
CA LEU A 122 0.52 20.64 14.06
C LEU A 122 2.01 20.82 14.38
N SER A 123 2.55 20.09 15.38
CA SER A 123 3.97 20.16 15.72
C SER A 123 4.90 19.72 14.58
N LEU A 124 4.43 18.84 13.70
CA LEU A 124 5.18 18.38 12.51
C LEU A 124 5.49 19.51 11.51
N ARG A 125 4.87 20.68 11.63
CA ARG A 125 5.25 21.84 10.82
C ARG A 125 6.69 22.30 11.08
N TRP A 126 7.22 22.02 12.29
CA TRP A 126 8.50 22.58 12.76
C TRP A 126 9.42 21.52 13.37
N VAL A 127 8.90 20.34 13.64
CA VAL A 127 9.64 19.30 14.36
C VAL A 127 9.64 18.02 13.56
N ASP A 128 10.83 17.48 13.35
CA ASP A 128 11.03 16.15 12.79
C ASP A 128 10.91 15.10 13.88
N PRO A 129 10.03 14.10 13.72
CA PRO A 129 9.97 13.00 14.69
C PRO A 129 11.26 12.16 14.62
N PRO A 130 11.85 11.79 15.76
CA PRO A 130 13.08 10.98 15.77
C PRO A 130 12.86 9.54 15.29
N THR A 131 11.63 9.09 15.24
CA THR A 131 11.20 7.79 14.71
C THR A 131 9.72 7.83 14.37
N THR A 132 9.26 6.89 13.59
CA THR A 132 7.85 6.78 13.18
C THR A 132 7.26 5.45 13.63
N ALA A 133 5.91 5.36 13.63
CA ALA A 133 5.23 4.11 13.93
C ALA A 133 5.60 3.00 12.92
N PHE A 134 5.80 3.37 11.64
CA PHE A 134 6.17 2.44 10.59
C PHE A 134 7.61 1.93 10.76
N MET A 135 8.56 2.82 11.04
CA MET A 135 9.96 2.48 11.34
C MET A 135 10.07 1.59 12.58
N SER A 136 9.38 1.97 13.66
CA SER A 136 9.37 1.20 14.92
C SER A 136 8.76 -0.19 14.81
N ALA A 137 7.93 -0.42 13.78
CA ALA A 137 7.33 -1.73 13.50
C ALA A 137 8.20 -2.62 12.60
N ASN A 138 9.30 -2.10 12.05
CA ASN A 138 10.23 -2.89 11.25
C ASN A 138 11.10 -3.78 12.16
N PRO A 139 11.00 -5.13 12.07
CA PRO A 139 11.76 -6.03 12.93
C PRO A 139 13.28 -5.99 12.67
N ASP A 140 13.69 -5.60 11.46
CA ASP A 140 15.07 -5.55 11.02
C ASP A 140 15.75 -4.21 11.33
N GLY A 141 15.00 -3.27 11.94
CA GLY A 141 15.47 -1.93 12.29
C GLY A 141 15.18 -0.90 11.21
N ALA A 142 15.60 0.33 11.47
CA ALA A 142 15.44 1.46 10.56
C ALA A 142 16.62 2.41 10.69
N ILE A 143 17.28 2.69 9.58
CA ILE A 143 18.34 3.67 9.44
C ILE A 143 17.73 4.88 8.75
N GLN A 144 17.78 6.05 9.42
CA GLN A 144 17.17 7.28 8.93
C GLN A 144 17.92 8.50 9.44
N GLN A 145 18.17 9.45 8.57
CA GLN A 145 18.60 10.80 8.92
C GLN A 145 17.76 11.79 8.12
N SER A 146 17.17 12.76 8.84
CA SER A 146 16.42 13.85 8.19
C SER A 146 17.38 14.81 7.51
N VAL A 147 16.93 15.35 6.37
CA VAL A 147 17.62 16.39 5.62
C VAL A 147 16.58 17.45 5.22
N PRO A 148 16.87 18.75 5.38
CA PRO A 148 15.99 19.81 4.87
C PRO A 148 15.77 19.64 3.37
N VAL A 149 14.56 19.88 2.90
CA VAL A 149 14.18 19.64 1.49
C VAL A 149 14.98 20.53 0.53
N GLU A 150 15.52 21.63 1.00
CA GLU A 150 16.42 22.53 0.26
C GLU A 150 17.73 21.85 -0.17
N HIS A 151 18.22 20.91 0.61
CA HIS A 151 19.43 20.14 0.34
C HIS A 151 19.16 18.85 -0.43
N VAL A 152 17.97 18.70 -1.03
CA VAL A 152 17.60 17.54 -1.85
C VAL A 152 17.51 17.93 -3.32
N SER A 153 18.09 17.12 -4.19
CA SER A 153 18.05 17.32 -5.66
C SER A 153 16.63 17.62 -6.14
N ARG A 154 16.44 18.72 -6.84
CA ARG A 154 15.14 19.12 -7.42
C ARG A 154 14.63 18.05 -8.40
N THR A 155 15.54 17.39 -9.09
CA THR A 155 15.20 16.27 -9.97
C THR A 155 14.65 15.07 -9.19
N PHE A 156 15.19 14.77 -8.00
CA PHE A 156 14.65 13.73 -7.14
C PHE A 156 13.26 14.10 -6.62
N LEU A 157 13.05 15.31 -6.12
CA LEU A 157 11.75 15.79 -5.66
C LEU A 157 10.69 15.75 -6.78
N ALA A 158 11.07 16.21 -7.99
CA ALA A 158 10.20 16.14 -9.16
C ALA A 158 9.86 14.68 -9.54
N ALA A 159 10.84 13.76 -9.44
CA ALA A 159 10.62 12.35 -9.70
C ALA A 159 9.65 11.73 -8.68
N VAL A 160 9.74 12.10 -7.39
CA VAL A 160 8.80 11.68 -6.34
C VAL A 160 7.38 12.15 -6.66
N ILE A 161 7.20 13.44 -6.96
CA ILE A 161 5.89 14.00 -7.32
C ILE A 161 5.33 13.29 -8.56
N ALA A 162 6.16 13.11 -9.60
CA ALA A 162 5.76 12.48 -10.85
C ALA A 162 5.33 11.00 -10.68
N HIS A 163 5.96 10.29 -9.75
CA HIS A 163 5.72 8.86 -9.54
C HIS A 163 4.59 8.58 -8.56
N GLU A 164 4.55 9.31 -7.46
CA GLU A 164 3.66 9.03 -6.33
C GLU A 164 2.37 9.86 -6.35
N ASP A 165 2.47 11.14 -6.69
CA ASP A 165 1.34 12.06 -6.56
C ASP A 165 1.50 13.30 -7.43
N SER A 166 1.29 13.14 -8.73
CA SER A 166 1.44 14.25 -9.70
C SER A 166 0.44 15.40 -9.49
N ALA A 167 -0.60 15.18 -8.69
CA ALA A 167 -1.59 16.19 -8.34
C ALA A 167 -1.24 16.97 -7.06
N LEU A 168 -0.18 16.61 -6.33
CA LEU A 168 0.22 17.27 -5.09
C LEU A 168 0.24 18.80 -5.20
N PRO A 169 0.85 19.42 -6.22
CA PRO A 169 0.93 20.89 -6.33
C PRO A 169 -0.39 21.58 -6.61
N THR A 170 -1.38 20.86 -7.09
CA THR A 170 -2.66 21.44 -7.58
C THR A 170 -3.89 20.98 -6.79
N ARG A 171 -3.72 19.94 -6.01
CA ARG A 171 -4.81 19.35 -5.22
C ARG A 171 -5.07 20.13 -3.94
N ALA A 172 -6.34 20.31 -3.60
CA ALA A 172 -6.75 20.82 -2.30
C ALA A 172 -7.05 19.67 -1.34
N GLY A 173 -6.21 19.48 -0.32
CA GLY A 173 -6.40 18.48 0.73
C GLY A 173 -5.86 17.09 0.43
N ALA A 174 -6.28 16.09 1.21
CA ALA A 174 -5.70 14.75 1.21
C ALA A 174 -6.12 13.86 0.03
N PHE A 175 -7.21 14.20 -0.64
CA PHE A 175 -7.83 13.35 -1.66
C PHE A 175 -8.23 14.15 -2.89
N GLU A 176 -8.17 13.49 -4.03
CA GLU A 176 -8.96 13.90 -5.19
C GLU A 176 -10.39 13.41 -4.99
N TRP A 177 -11.29 14.32 -4.64
CA TRP A 177 -12.67 13.97 -4.27
C TRP A 177 -13.47 13.31 -5.40
N GLY A 178 -13.13 13.60 -6.66
CA GLY A 178 -13.68 12.90 -7.82
C GLY A 178 -13.34 11.42 -7.81
N ASP A 179 -12.06 11.13 -7.67
CA ASP A 179 -11.53 9.77 -7.68
C ASP A 179 -12.00 8.97 -6.45
N LEU A 180 -12.14 9.64 -5.28
CA LEU A 180 -12.64 8.97 -4.08
C LEU A 180 -14.02 8.37 -4.26
N TRP A 181 -14.89 9.04 -4.99
CA TRP A 181 -16.25 8.54 -5.29
C TRP A 181 -16.20 7.36 -6.27
N GLU A 182 -15.39 7.46 -7.33
CA GLU A 182 -15.17 6.37 -8.28
C GLU A 182 -14.58 5.13 -7.61
N ARG A 183 -13.59 5.32 -6.73
CA ARG A 183 -13.00 4.26 -5.90
C ARG A 183 -14.02 3.59 -4.98
N ALA A 184 -14.87 4.38 -4.33
CA ALA A 184 -15.93 3.84 -3.49
C ALA A 184 -16.92 2.99 -4.31
N GLN A 185 -17.25 3.40 -5.54
CA GLN A 185 -18.11 2.63 -6.45
C GLN A 185 -17.41 1.36 -6.94
N ALA A 186 -16.14 1.42 -7.36
CA ALA A 186 -15.35 0.27 -7.79
C ALA A 186 -15.23 -0.76 -6.68
N HIS A 187 -14.95 -0.32 -5.45
CA HIS A 187 -14.90 -1.20 -4.28
C HIS A 187 -16.25 -1.87 -3.97
N MET A 188 -17.36 -1.11 -4.09
CA MET A 188 -18.71 -1.69 -3.94
C MET A 188 -19.08 -2.66 -5.07
N ALA A 189 -18.49 -2.48 -6.25
CA ALA A 189 -18.64 -3.39 -7.39
C ALA A 189 -17.72 -4.63 -7.30
N GLY A 190 -16.83 -4.69 -6.31
CA GLY A 190 -15.85 -5.77 -6.15
C GLY A 190 -14.65 -5.66 -7.10
N GLU A 191 -14.44 -4.48 -7.67
CA GLU A 191 -13.28 -4.18 -8.51
C GLU A 191 -12.07 -3.82 -7.63
N GLU A 192 -10.86 -4.20 -8.06
CA GLU A 192 -9.63 -3.83 -7.36
C GLU A 192 -9.35 -2.34 -7.58
N ASP A 193 -9.08 -1.62 -6.48
CA ASP A 193 -8.63 -0.22 -6.53
C ASP A 193 -7.20 -0.18 -7.07
N THR A 194 -7.04 0.25 -8.31
CA THR A 194 -5.74 0.37 -9.00
C THR A 194 -5.09 1.74 -8.84
N SER A 195 -5.74 2.68 -8.17
CA SER A 195 -5.21 4.02 -7.95
C SER A 195 -4.24 4.06 -6.77
N GLY A 196 -3.12 4.75 -6.93
CA GLY A 196 -2.12 4.96 -5.90
C GLY A 196 -2.66 5.76 -4.70
N SER A 197 -2.05 5.60 -3.53
CA SER A 197 -2.29 6.49 -2.38
C SER A 197 -1.59 7.82 -2.60
N THR A 198 -2.23 8.93 -2.25
CA THR A 198 -1.62 10.27 -2.31
C THR A 198 -0.50 10.43 -1.29
N ILE A 199 0.41 11.40 -1.51
CA ILE A 199 1.50 11.70 -0.56
C ILE A 199 0.98 11.97 0.85
N PRO A 200 -0.07 12.80 1.11
CA PRO A 200 -0.64 12.96 2.45
C PRO A 200 -1.12 11.67 3.10
N GLN A 201 -1.69 10.73 2.35
CA GLN A 201 -2.07 9.43 2.87
C GLN A 201 -0.84 8.58 3.24
N GLN A 202 0.20 8.62 2.40
CA GLN A 202 1.44 7.90 2.64
C GLN A 202 2.22 8.47 3.83
N VAL A 203 2.32 9.79 3.97
CA VAL A 203 2.89 10.47 5.15
C VAL A 203 2.15 10.06 6.40
N THR A 204 0.81 10.12 6.37
CA THR A 204 -0.02 9.69 7.51
C THR A 204 0.24 8.23 7.89
N LYS A 205 0.29 7.35 6.90
CA LYS A 205 0.61 5.93 7.11
C LYS A 205 1.98 5.76 7.75
N ASN A 206 3.01 6.39 7.19
CA ASN A 206 4.39 6.22 7.62
C ASN A 206 4.64 6.78 9.03
N LEU A 207 4.03 7.91 9.37
CA LEU A 207 4.25 8.57 10.66
C LEU A 207 3.46 7.91 11.80
N PHE A 208 2.19 7.55 11.57
CA PHE A 208 1.24 7.24 12.66
C PHE A 208 0.75 5.79 12.68
N LEU A 209 0.96 5.01 11.62
CA LEU A 209 0.36 3.69 11.48
C LEU A 209 1.42 2.60 11.30
N ASN A 210 1.08 1.39 11.76
CA ASN A 210 1.89 0.21 11.52
C ASN A 210 1.54 -0.45 10.16
N GLN A 211 2.23 -1.55 9.83
CA GLN A 211 2.06 -2.28 8.57
C GLN A 211 0.83 -3.22 8.54
N GLU A 212 0.09 -3.35 9.66
CA GLU A 212 -1.07 -4.24 9.71
C GLU A 212 -2.16 -3.83 8.72
N LEU A 213 -2.64 -4.77 7.93
CA LEU A 213 -3.70 -4.55 6.96
C LEU A 213 -5.07 -4.80 7.59
N SER A 214 -5.85 -3.73 7.84
CA SER A 214 -7.24 -3.85 8.26
C SER A 214 -8.10 -2.71 7.71
N ALA A 215 -9.38 -2.96 7.45
CA ALA A 215 -10.32 -1.94 6.98
C ALA A 215 -10.48 -0.80 8.02
N VAL A 216 -10.42 -1.13 9.32
CA VAL A 216 -10.47 -0.13 10.39
C VAL A 216 -9.25 0.79 10.32
N ARG A 217 -8.04 0.24 10.17
CA ARG A 217 -6.82 1.01 10.01
C ARG A 217 -6.91 1.93 8.78
N LYS A 218 -7.40 1.43 7.64
CA LYS A 218 -7.56 2.25 6.43
C LYS A 218 -8.55 3.40 6.63
N GLY A 219 -9.63 3.19 7.42
CA GLY A 219 -10.54 4.26 7.82
C GLY A 219 -9.90 5.31 8.71
N VAL A 220 -9.05 4.89 9.67
CA VAL A 220 -8.27 5.80 10.53
C VAL A 220 -7.25 6.58 9.69
N GLU A 221 -6.53 5.93 8.78
CA GLU A 221 -5.61 6.57 7.83
C GLU A 221 -6.31 7.67 7.04
N ALA A 222 -7.48 7.38 6.47
CA ALA A 222 -8.24 8.36 5.70
C ALA A 222 -8.63 9.60 6.53
N LEU A 223 -9.09 9.41 7.77
CA LEU A 223 -9.44 10.53 8.66
C LEU A 223 -8.23 11.36 9.06
N LEU A 224 -7.13 10.72 9.43
CA LEU A 224 -5.89 11.41 9.79
C LEU A 224 -5.26 12.12 8.60
N SER A 225 -5.37 11.57 7.40
CA SER A 225 -4.84 12.21 6.17
C SER A 225 -5.53 13.55 5.88
N VAL A 226 -6.84 13.65 6.15
CA VAL A 226 -7.57 14.94 6.04
C VAL A 226 -7.02 15.95 7.03
N GLU A 227 -6.75 15.55 8.27
CA GLU A 227 -6.19 16.41 9.31
C GLU A 227 -4.76 16.84 8.95
N VAL A 228 -3.91 15.89 8.53
CA VAL A 228 -2.52 16.14 8.13
C VAL A 228 -2.48 17.12 6.96
N ALA A 229 -3.26 16.89 5.89
CA ALA A 229 -3.31 17.80 4.74
C ALA A 229 -3.93 19.17 5.04
N ALA A 230 -4.74 19.29 6.08
CA ALA A 230 -5.28 20.59 6.50
C ALA A 230 -4.31 21.42 7.36
N LEU A 231 -3.37 20.76 8.05
CA LEU A 231 -2.46 21.41 8.99
C LEU A 231 -1.04 21.57 8.45
N ILE A 232 -0.62 20.75 7.50
CA ILE A 232 0.73 20.73 6.91
C ILE A 232 0.64 21.22 5.48
N ASP A 233 1.46 22.20 5.10
CA ASP A 233 1.56 22.68 3.71
C ASP A 233 2.29 21.66 2.82
N ASP A 234 2.14 21.81 1.50
CA ASP A 234 2.63 20.81 0.53
C ASP A 234 4.17 20.71 0.53
N ARG A 235 4.88 21.83 0.77
CA ARG A 235 6.34 21.82 0.90
C ARG A 235 6.77 20.95 2.06
N ARG A 236 6.23 21.19 3.25
CA ARG A 236 6.53 20.37 4.44
C ARG A 236 6.01 18.94 4.31
N MET A 237 4.90 18.75 3.62
CA MET A 237 4.36 17.43 3.30
C MET A 237 5.35 16.62 2.46
N LEU A 238 5.92 17.22 1.42
CA LEU A 238 6.93 16.57 0.58
C LEU A 238 8.22 16.30 1.38
N GLU A 239 8.67 17.25 2.21
CA GLU A 239 9.82 17.08 3.08
C GLU A 239 9.65 15.90 4.05
N LEU A 240 8.51 15.82 4.75
CA LEU A 240 8.20 14.67 5.60
C LEU A 240 8.13 13.36 4.80
N TYR A 241 7.58 13.40 3.59
CA TYR A 241 7.52 12.22 2.74
C TYR A 241 8.92 11.68 2.42
N VAL A 242 9.80 12.53 1.87
CA VAL A 242 11.13 12.09 1.44
C VAL A 242 12.04 11.71 2.60
N ASN A 243 11.79 12.21 3.81
CA ASN A 243 12.54 11.88 5.01
C ASN A 243 12.08 10.61 5.72
N TYR A 244 10.82 10.16 5.52
CA TYR A 244 10.25 9.01 6.24
C TYR A 244 9.71 7.90 5.35
N ALA A 245 9.81 8.02 4.03
CA ALA A 245 9.51 6.93 3.11
C ALA A 245 10.59 5.83 3.20
N GLN A 246 10.17 4.58 3.03
CA GLN A 246 11.08 3.43 3.00
C GLN A 246 11.63 3.25 1.59
N PHE A 247 12.96 3.19 1.48
CA PHE A 247 13.69 3.04 0.21
C PHE A 247 14.59 1.79 0.18
N GLY A 248 14.49 0.93 1.17
CA GLY A 248 15.21 -0.34 1.27
C GLY A 248 14.69 -1.16 2.45
N PRO A 249 15.16 -2.39 2.68
CA PRO A 249 14.67 -3.22 3.78
C PRO A 249 14.74 -2.51 5.14
N THR A 250 15.85 -1.80 5.41
CA THR A 250 16.09 -1.03 6.65
C THR A 250 16.33 0.46 6.38
N ILE A 251 16.30 0.90 5.13
CA ILE A 251 16.67 2.25 4.70
C ILE A 251 15.42 3.13 4.61
N TYR A 252 15.43 4.21 5.37
CA TYR A 252 14.36 5.21 5.42
C TYR A 252 14.93 6.61 5.18
N GLY A 253 14.20 7.40 4.41
CA GLY A 253 14.59 8.75 4.05
C GLY A 253 15.64 8.83 2.95
N VAL A 254 15.60 9.97 2.24
CA VAL A 254 16.44 10.21 1.05
C VAL A 254 17.92 10.31 1.40
N CYS A 255 18.26 10.84 2.59
CA CYS A 255 19.66 10.92 3.04
C CYS A 255 20.29 9.53 3.12
N ALA A 256 19.71 8.61 3.89
CA ALA A 256 20.19 7.25 4.01
C ALA A 256 20.14 6.51 2.65
N ALA A 257 19.08 6.73 1.85
CA ALA A 257 18.93 6.07 0.57
C ALA A 257 19.98 6.49 -0.47
N SER A 258 20.29 7.77 -0.59
CA SER A 258 21.28 8.26 -1.56
C SER A 258 22.68 7.72 -1.28
N TRP A 259 23.10 7.74 -0.02
CA TRP A 259 24.36 7.19 0.41
C TRP A 259 24.42 5.66 0.33
N TYR A 260 23.36 4.99 0.79
CA TYR A 260 23.34 3.53 0.75
C TYR A 260 23.33 2.97 -0.67
N TRP A 261 22.56 3.54 -1.58
CA TRP A 261 22.47 3.00 -2.94
C TRP A 261 23.60 3.49 -3.87
N PHE A 262 24.03 4.72 -3.74
CA PHE A 262 24.84 5.37 -4.78
C PHE A 262 26.08 6.12 -4.29
N ASP A 263 26.35 6.12 -2.99
CA ASP A 263 27.51 6.82 -2.39
C ASP A 263 27.58 8.31 -2.75
N VAL A 264 26.41 8.96 -2.83
CA VAL A 264 26.31 10.40 -3.15
C VAL A 264 25.38 11.10 -2.15
N SER A 265 25.57 12.42 -1.99
CA SER A 265 24.64 13.22 -1.20
C SER A 265 23.26 13.32 -1.87
N PRO A 266 22.17 13.55 -1.11
CA PRO A 266 20.85 13.74 -1.70
C PRO A 266 20.78 14.95 -2.66
N ALA A 267 21.65 15.95 -2.50
CA ALA A 267 21.76 17.10 -3.40
C ALA A 267 22.30 16.71 -4.78
N ASP A 268 23.21 15.73 -4.82
CA ASP A 268 23.95 15.32 -6.03
C ASP A 268 23.29 14.17 -6.80
N LEU A 269 22.09 13.73 -6.40
CA LEU A 269 21.38 12.66 -7.09
C LEU A 269 21.11 13.01 -8.56
N THR A 270 21.67 12.22 -9.46
CA THR A 270 21.36 12.30 -10.89
C THR A 270 19.94 11.85 -11.19
N GLN A 271 19.37 12.23 -12.33
CA GLN A 271 18.03 11.79 -12.74
C GLN A 271 17.90 10.25 -12.75
N ALA A 272 18.90 9.54 -13.24
CA ALA A 272 18.87 8.08 -13.30
C ALA A 272 18.84 7.44 -11.90
N GLN A 273 19.63 7.97 -10.96
CA GLN A 273 19.64 7.54 -9.57
C GLN A 273 18.32 7.88 -8.86
N ALA A 274 17.83 9.12 -9.04
CA ALA A 274 16.55 9.57 -8.51
C ALA A 274 15.40 8.64 -8.93
N VAL A 275 15.28 8.35 -10.23
CA VAL A 275 14.23 7.47 -10.78
C VAL A 275 14.30 6.06 -10.20
N ARG A 276 15.51 5.53 -9.99
CA ARG A 276 15.69 4.20 -9.38
C ARG A 276 15.26 4.16 -7.93
N ILE A 277 15.67 5.16 -7.12
CA ILE A 277 15.25 5.25 -5.71
C ILE A 277 13.72 5.34 -5.61
N VAL A 278 13.12 6.22 -6.41
CA VAL A 278 11.65 6.39 -6.43
C VAL A 278 10.94 5.11 -6.85
N GLY A 279 11.52 4.36 -7.78
CA GLY A 279 10.98 3.06 -8.20
C GLY A 279 10.94 2.00 -7.11
N LEU A 280 11.67 2.15 -6.00
CA LEU A 280 11.61 1.23 -4.86
C LEU A 280 10.39 1.45 -3.96
N LEU A 281 9.78 2.64 -3.97
CA LEU A 281 8.71 3.02 -3.04
C LEU A 281 7.54 2.02 -2.94
N PRO A 282 7.07 1.40 -4.03
CA PRO A 282 5.99 0.41 -3.93
C PRO A 282 6.41 -0.92 -3.27
N SER A 283 7.70 -1.27 -3.31
CA SER A 283 8.21 -2.54 -2.80
C SER A 283 9.69 -2.44 -2.40
N PRO A 284 10.01 -1.74 -1.30
CA PRO A 284 11.39 -1.48 -0.90
C PRO A 284 12.08 -2.67 -0.20
N GLY A 285 11.34 -3.72 0.17
CA GLY A 285 11.85 -4.81 1.00
C GLY A 285 12.60 -5.93 0.26
N HIS A 286 12.56 -5.97 -1.08
CA HIS A 286 13.08 -7.08 -1.88
C HIS A 286 14.22 -6.64 -2.81
N VAL A 287 15.20 -6.00 -2.22
CA VAL A 287 16.39 -5.46 -2.90
C VAL A 287 17.54 -5.42 -1.91
N GLN A 288 18.76 -5.63 -2.37
CA GLN A 288 19.99 -5.49 -1.60
C GLN A 288 20.98 -4.58 -2.32
N ARG A 289 21.99 -4.06 -1.58
CA ARG A 289 23.06 -3.29 -2.19
C ARG A 289 23.97 -4.19 -3.00
N ALA A 290 24.27 -3.80 -4.22
CA ALA A 290 25.30 -4.47 -5.03
C ALA A 290 26.70 -4.13 -4.52
N PRO A 291 27.70 -5.03 -4.66
CA PRO A 291 29.10 -4.67 -4.39
C PRO A 291 29.56 -3.45 -5.18
N GLY A 292 30.09 -2.45 -4.48
CA GLY A 292 30.50 -1.17 -5.09
C GLY A 292 29.33 -0.23 -5.42
N GLY A 293 28.17 -0.46 -4.83
CA GLY A 293 26.99 0.41 -4.97
C GLY A 293 25.99 -0.04 -6.03
N GLY A 294 24.79 0.54 -5.96
CA GLY A 294 23.67 0.18 -6.81
C GLY A 294 22.72 -0.86 -6.20
N MET A 295 21.70 -1.22 -6.98
CA MET A 295 20.63 -2.13 -6.56
C MET A 295 20.82 -3.51 -7.18
N ASP A 296 20.81 -4.52 -6.35
CA ASP A 296 20.77 -5.93 -6.75
C ASP A 296 19.44 -6.54 -6.32
N PHE A 297 18.79 -7.23 -7.24
CA PHE A 297 17.47 -7.83 -7.05
C PHE A 297 17.54 -9.37 -6.93
N GLU A 298 18.75 -9.93 -6.82
CA GLU A 298 18.94 -11.35 -6.55
C GLU A 298 18.97 -11.60 -5.04
N VAL A 299 17.79 -11.55 -4.41
CA VAL A 299 17.60 -11.70 -2.97
C VAL A 299 17.12 -13.10 -2.61
N ASP A 300 17.48 -13.58 -1.40
CA ASP A 300 17.22 -14.95 -0.93
C ASP A 300 15.73 -15.31 -0.80
N ASP A 301 14.86 -14.33 -0.62
CA ASP A 301 13.40 -14.52 -0.53
C ASP A 301 12.74 -14.85 -1.87
N GLY A 302 13.47 -14.72 -2.98
CA GLY A 302 12.99 -14.95 -4.33
C GLY A 302 11.98 -13.93 -4.84
N LEU A 303 11.77 -12.80 -4.13
CA LEU A 303 10.80 -11.75 -4.46
C LEU A 303 11.44 -10.50 -5.10
N GLY A 304 12.75 -10.49 -5.34
CA GLY A 304 13.47 -9.36 -5.95
C GLY A 304 12.90 -8.92 -7.30
N TRP A 305 12.26 -9.84 -8.04
CA TRP A 305 11.55 -9.50 -9.27
C TRP A 305 10.45 -8.44 -9.06
N LEU A 306 9.84 -8.39 -7.87
CA LEU A 306 8.80 -7.42 -7.52
C LEU A 306 9.39 -6.00 -7.46
N SER A 307 10.44 -5.78 -6.64
CA SER A 307 11.12 -4.48 -6.58
C SER A 307 11.70 -4.08 -7.93
N ARG A 308 12.34 -5.03 -8.64
CA ARG A 308 12.86 -4.80 -9.99
C ARG A 308 11.79 -4.34 -10.96
N SER A 309 10.60 -4.95 -10.95
CA SER A 309 9.51 -4.57 -11.85
C SER A 309 9.04 -3.13 -11.62
N HIS A 310 8.98 -2.69 -10.36
CA HIS A 310 8.64 -1.32 -10.01
C HIS A 310 9.71 -0.32 -10.44
N VAL A 311 11.01 -0.64 -10.24
CA VAL A 311 12.12 0.20 -10.72
C VAL A 311 12.09 0.33 -12.23
N LEU A 312 11.93 -0.77 -12.99
CA LEU A 312 11.82 -0.74 -14.44
C LEU A 312 10.60 0.07 -14.93
N ASN A 313 9.49 0.00 -14.20
CA ASN A 313 8.30 0.82 -14.50
C ASN A 313 8.60 2.32 -14.29
N ALA A 314 9.27 2.68 -13.19
CA ALA A 314 9.68 4.05 -12.94
C ALA A 314 10.66 4.56 -14.01
N GLU A 315 11.68 3.77 -14.38
CA GLU A 315 12.64 4.09 -15.46
C GLU A 315 11.95 4.31 -16.82
N ALA A 316 10.85 3.59 -17.10
CA ALA A 316 10.10 3.73 -18.34
C ALA A 316 9.17 4.96 -18.37
N ARG A 317 8.67 5.42 -17.22
CA ARG A 317 7.60 6.44 -17.16
C ARG A 317 8.05 7.79 -16.64
N VAL A 318 8.86 7.82 -15.57
CA VAL A 318 9.22 9.05 -14.88
C VAL A 318 10.06 9.99 -15.76
N PRO A 319 11.07 9.53 -16.56
CA PRO A 319 11.86 10.43 -17.39
C PRO A 319 11.01 11.25 -18.37
N ALA A 320 10.04 10.64 -19.03
CA ALA A 320 9.15 11.36 -19.96
C ALA A 320 8.28 12.40 -19.24
N HIS A 321 7.96 12.18 -17.96
CA HIS A 321 7.26 13.16 -17.15
C HIS A 321 8.15 14.33 -16.76
N LEU A 322 9.40 14.05 -16.38
CA LEU A 322 10.41 15.05 -16.06
C LEU A 322 10.79 15.89 -17.29
N GLU A 323 10.91 15.28 -18.48
CA GLU A 323 11.14 16.01 -19.74
C GLU A 323 10.02 17.02 -20.04
N ARG A 324 8.79 16.68 -19.69
CA ARG A 324 7.60 17.52 -19.97
C ARG A 324 7.45 18.67 -18.97
N LEU A 325 7.65 18.43 -17.69
CA LEU A 325 7.34 19.36 -16.61
C LEU A 325 8.58 19.96 -15.95
N GLY A 326 9.75 19.35 -16.12
CA GLY A 326 10.96 19.76 -15.41
C GLY A 326 10.78 19.71 -13.91
N THR A 327 11.30 20.71 -13.23
CA THR A 327 11.19 20.93 -11.78
C THR A 327 10.00 21.82 -11.38
N GLN A 328 9.19 22.26 -12.34
CA GLN A 328 8.06 23.15 -12.07
C GLN A 328 7.14 22.64 -10.94
N PRO A 329 6.78 21.33 -10.84
CA PRO A 329 5.97 20.84 -9.73
C PRO A 329 6.61 21.02 -8.35
N VAL A 330 7.93 21.11 -8.27
CA VAL A 330 8.69 21.36 -7.04
C VAL A 330 8.61 22.84 -6.67
N GLU A 331 8.70 23.73 -7.64
CA GLU A 331 8.51 25.18 -7.45
C GLU A 331 7.06 25.47 -7.03
N ASP A 332 6.08 24.79 -7.62
CA ASP A 332 4.67 24.96 -7.34
C ASP A 332 4.31 24.57 -5.88
N VAL A 333 5.04 23.67 -5.23
CA VAL A 333 4.91 23.36 -3.80
C VAL A 333 5.72 24.29 -2.89
N GLY A 334 6.39 25.29 -3.45
CA GLY A 334 7.13 26.33 -2.71
C GLY A 334 8.58 25.98 -2.40
N ILE A 335 9.24 25.16 -3.22
CA ILE A 335 10.67 24.84 -3.12
C ILE A 335 11.38 25.46 -4.31
N GLU A 336 12.04 26.61 -4.07
CA GLU A 336 12.74 27.39 -5.10
C GLU A 336 14.26 27.10 -5.08
N GLY A 337 14.96 27.54 -6.10
CA GLY A 337 16.41 27.43 -6.22
C GLY A 337 16.91 26.01 -6.55
N ASP A 338 18.22 25.81 -6.52
CA ASP A 338 18.86 24.51 -6.68
C ASP A 338 19.50 24.06 -5.36
N ALA A 339 19.56 22.76 -5.11
CA ALA A 339 20.17 22.23 -3.89
C ALA A 339 21.68 22.55 -3.77
N SER A 340 22.35 22.72 -4.91
CA SER A 340 23.78 23.10 -4.97
C SER A 340 24.04 24.57 -4.63
N ASP A 341 23.02 25.41 -4.62
CA ASP A 341 23.12 26.85 -4.32
C ASP A 341 22.88 27.14 -2.82
N GLU A 342 22.44 26.14 -2.06
CA GLU A 342 22.18 26.26 -0.64
C GLU A 342 23.46 26.29 0.19
N GLU A 343 23.48 27.12 1.23
CA GLU A 343 24.60 27.17 2.17
C GLU A 343 24.74 25.88 2.95
N PRO A 344 25.94 25.29 3.09
CA PRO A 344 26.14 24.09 3.87
C PRO A 344 25.63 24.22 5.30
N SER A 345 24.91 23.24 5.78
CA SER A 345 24.36 23.16 7.15
C SER A 345 24.81 21.87 7.82
N GLY A 346 24.68 21.80 9.16
CA GLY A 346 25.08 20.59 9.89
C GLY A 346 24.15 19.39 9.67
N ASP A 347 23.02 19.60 8.99
CA ASP A 347 21.96 18.62 8.70
C ASP A 347 21.71 18.46 7.17
N ASP A 348 22.63 18.96 6.34
CA ASP A 348 22.56 18.93 4.86
C ASP A 348 22.79 17.53 4.22
N CYS A 349 23.17 16.55 5.03
CA CYS A 349 23.50 15.19 4.56
C CYS A 349 24.62 15.17 3.48
N SER A 350 25.56 16.11 3.54
CA SER A 350 26.71 16.17 2.62
C SER A 350 27.76 15.07 2.87
N SER A 351 27.67 14.37 3.98
CA SER A 351 28.46 13.19 4.31
C SER A 351 27.56 11.99 4.65
N PRO A 352 28.05 10.75 4.43
CA PRO A 352 27.26 9.57 4.74
C PRO A 352 26.96 9.47 6.25
N PRO A 353 25.75 9.11 6.64
CA PRO A 353 25.43 8.77 8.02
C PRO A 353 26.30 7.61 8.52
N ASP A 354 26.77 7.67 9.77
CA ASP A 354 27.60 6.62 10.36
C ASP A 354 26.91 5.24 10.28
N GLU A 355 25.61 5.18 10.58
CA GLU A 355 24.82 3.95 10.53
C GLU A 355 24.73 3.34 9.11
N VAL A 356 24.71 4.17 8.08
CA VAL A 356 24.75 3.71 6.68
C VAL A 356 26.12 3.11 6.34
N THR A 357 27.19 3.77 6.78
CA THR A 357 28.56 3.30 6.57
C THR A 357 28.78 1.96 7.29
N GLU A 358 28.35 1.86 8.55
CA GLU A 358 28.43 0.61 9.32
C GLU A 358 27.64 -0.53 8.65
N LEU A 359 26.46 -0.25 8.08
CA LEU A 359 25.69 -1.24 7.37
C LEU A 359 26.42 -1.73 6.09
N ILE A 360 26.92 -0.81 5.28
CA ILE A 360 27.67 -1.14 4.05
C ILE A 360 28.90 -2.01 4.36
N ASP A 361 29.64 -1.67 5.42
CA ASP A 361 30.79 -2.44 5.89
C ASP A 361 30.38 -3.83 6.39
N ALA A 362 29.28 -3.94 7.12
CA ALA A 362 28.76 -5.19 7.63
C ALA A 362 28.28 -6.14 6.52
N GLU A 363 27.70 -5.59 5.45
CA GLU A 363 27.28 -6.32 4.25
C GLU A 363 28.46 -6.68 3.33
N GLY A 364 29.63 -6.03 3.50
CA GLY A 364 30.80 -6.19 2.63
C GLY A 364 30.56 -5.72 1.20
N THR A 365 29.74 -4.68 1.05
CA THR A 365 29.35 -4.11 -0.26
C THR A 365 29.98 -2.76 -0.57
N ALA A 366 31.02 -2.37 0.22
CA ALA A 366 31.78 -1.14 0.06
C ALA A 366 32.49 -1.02 -1.32
#